data_4157635f12c05043cab62424bd94217b
#
_entry.id   4157635f12c05043cab62424bd94217b
#
_cell.length_a   1.000
_cell.length_b   1.000
_cell.length_c   1.000
_cell.angle_alpha   90.00
_cell.angle_beta   90.00
_cell.angle_gamma   90.00
#
_symmetry.space_group_name_H-M   'P 1'
#
loop_
_entity.id
_entity.type
_entity.pdbx_description
1 polymer ?
#
loop_
_entity_poly.entity_id
_entity_poly.type
_entity_poly.pdbx_seq_one_letter_code
_entity_poly.pdbx_strand_id
1 'polypeptide(L)'
;GDVYKRQGRKYPRMEEYANGTGSCQKTPLVVLVDEGSASASEIFAGAIQDNDRGTIVGRRSFGKGLVQQPIDFSDGSAIRLTIARYYTPSGRCIQRPYESGKDSKYEMDWLTRYEHGEFFSKDSIKLDENLRYSTGLGRPVYGGGGIMPDVFVPQDTTGVSSYLIEVSNRGLIIQFSFQYTDRNRAKLSAFENEQDLLKYLRRQGIVEQFIRFADSKGVKRRNLLIHRSYKLLERNLYGNIIYNTLGKEAYIRYINESDATVKKALEILERGEAFPKALLQTGQEEENINGKEKRTAQAYSFTEDPSQIYRYASIC
;
A
#
# COMPACT_ATOMS: atom_id res chain seq x y z
N GLY A 1 -16.73 5.51 11.68
CA GLY A 1 -15.33 5.75 12.04
C GLY A 1 -15.04 7.22 12.12
N ASP A 2 -14.40 7.64 13.19
CA ASP A 2 -14.23 9.03 13.49
C ASP A 2 -12.82 9.46 13.10
N VAL A 3 -12.71 10.52 12.33
CA VAL A 3 -11.46 11.22 12.04
C VAL A 3 -11.63 12.66 12.52
N TYR A 4 -10.70 13.17 13.30
CA TYR A 4 -10.77 14.55 13.73
C TYR A 4 -9.51 15.34 13.39
N LYS A 5 -9.69 16.64 13.24
CA LYS A 5 -8.64 17.61 12.94
C LYS A 5 -8.43 18.48 14.18
N ARG A 6 -7.19 18.60 14.67
CA ARG A 6 -6.83 19.51 15.75
C ARG A 6 -6.06 20.69 15.17
N GLN A 7 -6.47 21.92 15.50
CA GLN A 7 -6.11 23.08 14.71
C GLN A 7 -5.67 24.25 15.59
N GLY A 8 -5.07 25.26 14.93
CA GLY A 8 -4.73 26.52 15.55
C GLY A 8 -5.96 27.43 15.78
N ARG A 9 -5.72 28.68 16.27
CA ARG A 9 -6.78 29.61 16.66
C ARG A 9 -7.81 29.93 15.58
N LYS A 10 -7.42 29.91 14.30
CA LYS A 10 -8.29 30.22 13.15
C LYS A 10 -9.08 29.02 12.61
N TYR A 11 -8.73 27.84 12.99
CA TYR A 11 -9.33 26.59 12.50
C TYR A 11 -9.75 25.75 13.70
N PRO A 12 -11.01 25.73 14.10
CA PRO A 12 -11.50 24.97 15.24
C PRO A 12 -11.42 23.45 14.95
N ARG A 13 -11.41 22.64 16.00
CA ARG A 13 -11.50 21.20 15.89
C ARG A 13 -12.75 20.80 15.09
N MET A 14 -12.58 19.96 14.09
CA MET A 14 -13.67 19.35 13.33
C MET A 14 -13.57 17.84 13.48
N GLU A 15 -14.72 17.19 13.56
CA GLU A 15 -14.86 15.74 13.65
C GLU A 15 -15.77 15.25 12.55
N GLU A 16 -15.40 14.17 11.89
CA GLU A 16 -16.16 13.54 10.83
C GLU A 16 -16.55 12.13 11.27
N TYR A 17 -17.82 11.82 11.21
CA TYR A 17 -18.37 10.55 11.63
C TYR A 17 -18.95 9.78 10.44
N ALA A 18 -18.85 8.46 10.48
CA ALA A 18 -19.57 7.62 9.53
C ALA A 18 -21.08 7.73 9.76
N ASN A 19 -21.82 7.98 8.70
CA ASN A 19 -23.28 8.15 8.76
C ASN A 19 -24.08 6.84 8.81
N GLY A 20 -23.41 5.70 8.70
CA GLY A 20 -24.05 4.39 8.78
C GLY A 20 -24.90 3.98 7.57
N THR A 21 -24.86 4.73 6.46
CA THR A 21 -25.72 4.47 5.29
C THR A 21 -25.13 3.57 4.22
N GLY A 22 -23.84 3.21 4.33
CA GLY A 22 -23.15 2.38 3.33
C GLY A 22 -23.61 0.92 3.34
N SER A 23 -23.65 0.28 2.17
CA SER A 23 -24.00 -1.13 2.01
C SER A 23 -22.91 -2.11 2.48
N CYS A 24 -21.66 -1.65 2.59
CA CYS A 24 -20.49 -2.48 2.90
C CYS A 24 -20.12 -2.52 4.40
N GLN A 25 -21.05 -2.15 5.30
CA GLN A 25 -20.76 -2.04 6.74
C GLN A 25 -20.26 -3.34 7.37
N LYS A 26 -20.74 -4.49 6.90
CA LYS A 26 -20.40 -5.84 7.43
C LYS A 26 -19.51 -6.64 6.49
N THR A 27 -19.15 -6.10 5.33
CA THR A 27 -18.29 -6.79 4.37
C THR A 27 -16.89 -6.99 4.98
N PRO A 28 -16.31 -8.20 4.93
CA PRO A 28 -14.92 -8.42 5.32
C PRO A 28 -13.99 -7.46 4.57
N LEU A 29 -13.09 -6.80 5.30
CA LEU A 29 -12.25 -5.74 4.74
C LEU A 29 -10.79 -5.94 5.17
N VAL A 30 -9.91 -5.98 4.17
CA VAL A 30 -8.46 -5.91 4.34
C VAL A 30 -7.95 -4.70 3.56
N VAL A 31 -7.14 -3.89 4.21
CA VAL A 31 -6.53 -2.69 3.62
C VAL A 31 -5.04 -2.91 3.44
N LEU A 32 -4.55 -2.73 2.22
CA LEU A 32 -3.13 -2.88 1.89
C LEU A 32 -2.42 -1.54 2.00
N VAL A 33 -1.31 -1.52 2.71
CA VAL A 33 -0.47 -0.32 2.86
C VAL A 33 1.01 -0.69 2.71
N ASP A 34 1.77 0.27 2.23
CA ASP A 34 3.23 0.19 2.14
C ASP A 34 3.88 1.54 2.47
N GLU A 35 5.20 1.62 2.38
CA GLU A 35 5.99 2.81 2.66
C GLU A 35 5.67 4.01 1.76
N GLY A 36 5.03 3.78 0.61
CA GLY A 36 4.55 4.83 -0.30
C GLY A 36 3.13 5.30 -0.01
N SER A 37 2.37 4.55 0.79
CA SER A 37 1.00 4.90 1.17
C SER A 37 0.99 6.12 2.08
N ALA A 38 0.34 7.21 1.65
CA ALA A 38 0.44 8.50 2.32
C ALA A 38 -0.89 9.26 2.37
N SER A 39 -1.02 10.23 3.29
CA SER A 39 -2.09 11.23 3.31
C SER A 39 -3.50 10.62 3.46
N ALA A 40 -4.40 10.80 2.48
CA ALA A 40 -5.77 10.27 2.52
C ALA A 40 -5.82 8.75 2.71
N SER A 41 -4.89 8.01 2.11
CA SER A 41 -4.76 6.56 2.30
C SER A 41 -4.48 6.19 3.76
N GLU A 42 -3.67 6.99 4.45
CA GLU A 42 -3.35 6.78 5.86
C GLU A 42 -4.51 7.16 6.78
N ILE A 43 -5.27 8.20 6.42
CA ILE A 43 -6.50 8.58 7.13
C ILE A 43 -7.51 7.44 7.07
N PHE A 44 -7.71 6.89 5.87
CA PHE A 44 -8.61 5.76 5.66
C PHE A 44 -8.12 4.51 6.42
N ALA A 45 -6.86 4.12 6.26
CA ALA A 45 -6.30 2.95 6.93
C ALA A 45 -6.36 3.10 8.45
N GLY A 46 -6.03 4.30 8.98
CA GLY A 46 -6.10 4.60 10.42
C GLY A 46 -7.53 4.57 10.96
N ALA A 47 -8.50 5.08 10.22
CA ALA A 47 -9.90 5.00 10.61
C ALA A 47 -10.41 3.54 10.66
N ILE A 48 -10.05 2.71 9.69
CA ILE A 48 -10.38 1.28 9.66
C ILE A 48 -9.71 0.53 10.82
N GLN A 49 -8.42 0.79 11.07
CA GLN A 49 -7.65 0.12 12.10
C GLN A 49 -8.16 0.46 13.51
N ASP A 50 -8.32 1.75 13.80
CA ASP A 50 -8.66 2.22 15.15
C ASP A 50 -10.11 1.88 15.55
N ASN A 51 -11.02 1.73 14.58
CA ASN A 51 -12.37 1.23 14.79
C ASN A 51 -12.48 -0.31 14.72
N ASP A 52 -11.37 -1.03 14.62
CA ASP A 52 -11.36 -2.49 14.47
C ASP A 52 -12.29 -3.01 13.35
N ARG A 53 -12.46 -2.17 12.29
CA ARG A 53 -13.40 -2.45 11.20
C ARG A 53 -12.82 -3.43 10.17
N GLY A 54 -11.50 -3.55 10.09
CA GLY A 54 -10.79 -4.41 9.15
C GLY A 54 -9.34 -4.56 9.52
N THR A 55 -8.62 -5.40 8.80
CA THR A 55 -7.21 -5.71 9.01
C THR A 55 -6.32 -4.94 8.06
N ILE A 56 -5.27 -4.30 8.56
CA ILE A 56 -4.28 -3.60 7.78
C ILE A 56 -3.10 -4.54 7.49
N VAL A 57 -2.75 -4.72 6.23
CA VAL A 57 -1.72 -5.67 5.78
C VAL A 57 -0.65 -4.96 4.97
N GLY A 58 0.60 -5.28 5.19
CA GLY A 58 1.73 -4.76 4.41
C GLY A 58 2.88 -4.23 5.25
N ARG A 59 3.32 -3.00 4.98
CA ARG A 59 4.43 -2.33 5.69
C ARG A 59 3.98 -0.98 6.24
N ARG A 60 4.76 -0.43 7.18
CA ARG A 60 4.47 0.88 7.78
C ARG A 60 4.37 1.96 6.70
N SER A 61 3.30 2.74 6.74
CA SER A 61 3.01 3.79 5.77
C SER A 61 3.95 5.00 5.90
N PHE A 62 3.74 6.01 5.07
CA PHE A 62 4.65 7.15 4.93
C PHE A 62 4.69 8.07 6.17
N GLY A 63 3.54 8.34 6.79
CA GLY A 63 3.45 9.25 7.93
C GLY A 63 3.18 10.71 7.56
N LYS A 64 2.22 10.97 6.64
CA LYS A 64 1.78 12.32 6.27
C LYS A 64 0.36 12.60 6.78
N GLY A 65 0.27 13.17 7.97
CA GLY A 65 -0.99 13.52 8.64
C GLY A 65 -1.28 15.02 8.67
N LEU A 66 -0.91 15.78 7.62
CA LEU A 66 -1.10 17.22 7.55
C LEU A 66 -2.30 17.60 6.68
N VAL A 67 -3.03 18.61 7.11
CA VAL A 67 -4.02 19.31 6.28
C VAL A 67 -3.36 20.55 5.70
N GLN A 68 -3.36 20.66 4.38
CA GLN A 68 -2.77 21.78 3.66
C GLN A 68 -3.84 22.51 2.84
N GLN A 69 -3.78 23.82 2.82
CA GLN A 69 -4.67 24.68 2.04
C GLN A 69 -3.85 25.52 1.07
N PRO A 70 -4.19 25.56 -0.21
CA PRO A 70 -3.63 26.53 -1.14
C PRO A 70 -4.20 27.91 -0.83
N ILE A 71 -3.36 28.92 -0.96
CA ILE A 71 -3.70 30.33 -0.86
C ILE A 71 -3.20 31.00 -2.13
N ASP A 72 -4.11 31.42 -2.98
CA ASP A 72 -3.80 32.02 -4.26
C ASP A 72 -3.49 33.52 -4.09
N PHE A 73 -2.54 34.04 -4.85
CA PHE A 73 -2.20 35.45 -4.94
C PHE A 73 -2.73 36.07 -6.23
N SER A 74 -2.84 37.39 -6.24
CA SER A 74 -3.37 38.17 -7.38
C SER A 74 -2.55 38.08 -8.66
N ASP A 75 -1.28 37.68 -8.55
CA ASP A 75 -0.38 37.48 -9.67
C ASP A 75 -0.45 36.06 -10.30
N GLY A 76 -1.37 35.22 -9.81
CA GLY A 76 -1.53 33.82 -10.25
C GLY A 76 -0.59 32.84 -9.57
N SER A 77 0.31 33.27 -8.69
CA SER A 77 1.09 32.39 -7.84
C SER A 77 0.27 31.89 -6.64
N ALA A 78 0.69 30.82 -5.99
CA ALA A 78 0.03 30.29 -4.80
C ALA A 78 1.03 29.73 -3.81
N ILE A 79 0.69 29.78 -2.52
CA ILE A 79 1.39 29.04 -1.48
C ILE A 79 0.49 27.91 -0.96
N ARG A 80 1.10 26.82 -0.53
CA ARG A 80 0.42 25.72 0.17
C ARG A 80 0.83 25.73 1.63
N LEU A 81 -0.11 26.12 2.49
CA LEU A 81 0.12 26.27 3.92
C LEU A 81 -0.47 25.10 4.69
N THR A 82 0.32 24.54 5.62
CA THR A 82 -0.20 23.57 6.60
C THR A 82 -1.04 24.31 7.65
N ILE A 83 -2.31 23.96 7.76
CA ILE A 83 -3.29 24.59 8.64
C ILE A 83 -3.75 23.70 9.79
N ALA A 84 -3.57 22.37 9.67
CA ALA A 84 -4.05 21.42 10.66
C ALA A 84 -3.30 20.07 10.59
N ARG A 85 -3.58 19.20 11.57
CA ARG A 85 -3.15 17.81 11.59
C ARG A 85 -4.37 16.89 11.66
N TYR A 86 -4.26 15.72 11.05
CA TYR A 86 -5.22 14.64 11.19
C TYR A 86 -4.91 13.79 12.43
N TYR A 87 -5.98 13.39 13.10
CA TYR A 87 -5.95 12.44 14.21
C TYR A 87 -6.93 11.32 13.89
N THR A 88 -6.54 10.09 14.16
CA THR A 88 -7.39 8.91 13.96
C THR A 88 -8.37 8.75 15.13
N PRO A 89 -9.36 7.83 15.07
CA PRO A 89 -10.33 7.62 16.14
C PRO A 89 -9.74 7.37 17.53
N SER A 90 -8.58 6.70 17.62
CA SER A 90 -7.87 6.50 18.89
C SER A 90 -7.24 7.77 19.46
N GLY A 91 -7.22 8.86 18.73
CA GLY A 91 -6.60 10.12 19.10
C GLY A 91 -5.13 10.26 18.71
N ARG A 92 -4.53 9.26 18.05
CA ARG A 92 -3.13 9.34 17.60
C ARG A 92 -2.98 10.24 16.39
N CYS A 93 -1.88 11.01 16.35
CA CYS A 93 -1.44 11.72 15.16
C CYS A 93 -0.49 10.82 14.36
N ILE A 94 -0.79 10.60 13.09
CA ILE A 94 0.03 9.76 12.21
C ILE A 94 1.22 10.50 11.60
N GLN A 95 1.26 11.83 11.75
CA GLN A 95 2.33 12.66 11.20
C GLN A 95 3.68 12.30 11.83
N ARG A 96 4.63 11.92 10.99
CA ARG A 96 6.02 11.73 11.43
C ARG A 96 6.65 13.06 11.89
N PRO A 97 7.66 13.02 12.77
CA PRO A 97 8.30 14.22 13.29
C PRO A 97 8.84 15.10 12.17
N TYR A 98 8.61 16.41 12.32
CA TYR A 98 9.18 17.44 11.44
C TYR A 98 9.83 18.50 12.33
N GLU A 99 11.07 18.82 12.05
CA GLU A 99 11.83 19.87 12.70
C GLU A 99 12.15 20.97 11.68
N SER A 100 11.75 22.20 11.99
CA SER A 100 12.04 23.34 11.12
C SER A 100 13.55 23.49 10.88
N GLY A 101 13.95 23.70 9.62
CA GLY A 101 15.35 23.78 9.24
C GLY A 101 16.09 22.45 9.07
N LYS A 102 15.37 21.31 9.24
CA LYS A 102 15.91 19.96 9.03
C LYS A 102 15.14 19.19 7.96
N ASP A 103 14.81 19.87 6.87
CA ASP A 103 14.01 19.28 5.76
C ASP A 103 14.67 18.03 5.20
N SER A 104 16.00 17.99 5.11
CA SER A 104 16.75 16.82 4.65
C SER A 104 16.51 15.56 5.49
N LYS A 105 16.33 15.68 6.81
CA LYS A 105 15.99 14.53 7.66
C LYS A 105 14.59 14.00 7.36
N TYR A 106 13.65 14.88 7.09
CA TYR A 106 12.30 14.50 6.73
C TYR A 106 12.24 13.80 5.37
N GLU A 107 12.98 14.30 4.39
CA GLU A 107 13.06 13.69 3.05
C GLU A 107 13.79 12.36 3.06
N MET A 108 14.84 12.22 3.89
CA MET A 108 15.67 11.01 3.99
C MET A 108 15.10 9.94 4.94
N ASP A 109 13.95 10.17 5.57
CA ASP A 109 13.36 9.22 6.54
C ASP A 109 13.15 7.82 5.92
N TRP A 110 12.67 7.74 4.69
CA TRP A 110 12.48 6.46 4.02
C TRP A 110 13.80 5.70 3.82
N LEU A 111 14.92 6.40 3.54
CA LEU A 111 16.23 5.80 3.40
C LEU A 111 16.74 5.29 4.76
N THR A 112 16.56 6.08 5.81
CA THR A 112 16.90 5.67 7.19
C THR A 112 16.11 4.43 7.60
N ARG A 113 14.82 4.35 7.28
CA ARG A 113 13.97 3.18 7.52
C ARG A 113 14.44 1.97 6.73
N TYR A 114 14.82 2.17 5.46
CA TYR A 114 15.39 1.11 4.61
C TYR A 114 16.70 0.58 5.17
N GLU A 115 17.64 1.46 5.53
CA GLU A 115 18.95 1.10 6.10
C GLU A 115 18.82 0.37 7.45
N HIS A 116 17.82 0.73 8.27
CA HIS A 116 17.53 0.04 9.51
C HIS A 116 16.78 -1.30 9.32
N GLY A 117 16.43 -1.66 8.09
CA GLY A 117 15.79 -2.93 7.78
C GLY A 117 14.28 -2.99 8.02
N GLU A 118 13.60 -1.85 8.25
CA GLU A 118 12.15 -1.81 8.51
C GLU A 118 11.30 -2.41 7.39
N PHE A 119 11.78 -2.40 6.15
CA PHE A 119 11.04 -2.95 5.02
C PHE A 119 11.14 -4.47 4.94
N PHE A 120 12.07 -5.05 5.67
CA PHE A 120 12.39 -6.49 5.61
C PHE A 120 12.05 -7.26 6.87
N SER A 121 11.97 -6.58 8.02
CA SER A 121 11.68 -7.21 9.31
C SER A 121 10.81 -6.31 10.18
N LYS A 122 9.77 -6.91 10.75
CA LYS A 122 8.93 -6.24 11.75
C LYS A 122 9.72 -5.82 12.98
N ASP A 123 10.69 -6.61 13.39
CA ASP A 123 11.50 -6.38 14.61
C ASP A 123 12.46 -5.19 14.47
N SER A 124 12.72 -4.75 13.24
CA SER A 124 13.53 -3.55 12.95
C SER A 124 12.75 -2.24 13.14
N ILE A 125 11.43 -2.30 13.35
CA ILE A 125 10.59 -1.12 13.49
C ILE A 125 10.68 -0.60 14.91
N LYS A 126 11.16 0.63 15.06
CA LYS A 126 11.22 1.31 16.35
C LYS A 126 9.89 2.00 16.63
N LEU A 127 9.22 1.57 17.68
CA LEU A 127 7.98 2.16 18.17
C LEU A 127 8.28 3.06 19.37
N ASP A 128 7.61 4.21 19.46
CA ASP A 128 7.69 5.09 20.62
C ASP A 128 6.54 4.77 21.57
N GLU A 129 6.84 4.13 22.70
CA GLU A 129 5.85 3.76 23.71
C GLU A 129 5.12 4.96 24.31
N ASN A 130 5.70 6.17 24.26
CA ASN A 130 5.01 7.40 24.68
C ASN A 130 3.90 7.80 23.71
N LEU A 131 3.90 7.26 22.49
CA LEU A 131 2.90 7.49 21.45
C LEU A 131 2.01 6.25 21.23
N ARG A 132 1.89 5.41 22.26
CA ARG A 132 1.01 4.25 22.24
C ARG A 132 -0.42 4.66 22.56
N TYR A 133 -1.34 4.16 21.75
CA TYR A 133 -2.80 4.32 21.87
C TYR A 133 -3.46 2.94 21.80
N SER A 134 -4.77 2.88 21.99
CA SER A 134 -5.53 1.64 21.90
C SER A 134 -6.71 1.80 20.95
N THR A 135 -7.01 0.75 20.19
CA THR A 135 -8.25 0.66 19.39
C THR A 135 -9.46 0.39 20.28
N GLY A 136 -10.65 0.32 19.70
CA GLY A 136 -11.89 -0.02 20.40
C GLY A 136 -11.84 -1.39 21.09
N LEU A 137 -11.12 -2.36 20.52
CA LEU A 137 -10.90 -3.69 21.10
C LEU A 137 -9.66 -3.79 22.00
N GLY A 138 -9.01 -2.66 22.33
CA GLY A 138 -7.82 -2.62 23.18
C GLY A 138 -6.50 -3.02 22.50
N ARG A 139 -6.49 -3.17 21.17
CA ARG A 139 -5.25 -3.46 20.43
C ARG A 139 -4.31 -2.24 20.43
N PRO A 140 -2.99 -2.42 20.65
CA PRO A 140 -2.06 -1.30 20.63
C PRO A 140 -1.87 -0.78 19.21
N VAL A 141 -1.90 0.55 19.09
CA VAL A 141 -1.57 1.31 17.86
C VAL A 141 -0.67 2.48 18.22
N TYR A 142 0.15 2.94 17.29
CA TYR A 142 1.18 3.92 17.57
C TYR A 142 1.01 5.16 16.68
N GLY A 143 1.30 6.30 17.25
CA GLY A 143 1.36 7.60 16.55
C GLY A 143 2.76 7.96 16.09
N GLY A 144 2.89 9.14 15.47
CA GLY A 144 4.18 9.76 15.17
C GLY A 144 4.97 9.17 13.99
N GLY A 145 4.40 8.24 13.21
CA GLY A 145 5.18 7.60 12.15
C GLY A 145 4.39 6.82 11.11
N GLY A 146 3.18 7.26 10.78
CA GLY A 146 2.31 6.56 9.82
C GLY A 146 1.47 5.46 10.48
N ILE A 147 0.91 4.60 9.65
CA ILE A 147 0.08 3.47 10.05
C ILE A 147 0.94 2.21 10.06
N MET A 148 1.03 1.56 11.22
CA MET A 148 1.63 0.24 11.35
C MET A 148 0.63 -0.82 10.92
N PRO A 149 1.00 -1.78 10.03
CA PRO A 149 0.09 -2.84 9.65
C PRO A 149 -0.14 -3.82 10.82
N ASP A 150 -1.34 -4.38 10.88
CA ASP A 150 -1.69 -5.47 11.80
C ASP A 150 -0.92 -6.75 11.41
N VAL A 151 -0.80 -6.98 10.10
CA VAL A 151 -0.06 -8.11 9.52
C VAL A 151 1.05 -7.57 8.63
N PHE A 152 2.27 -7.75 9.09
CA PHE A 152 3.46 -7.31 8.36
C PHE A 152 3.78 -8.28 7.21
N VAL A 153 4.01 -7.72 6.02
CA VAL A 153 4.50 -8.45 4.84
C VAL A 153 5.80 -7.79 4.39
N PRO A 154 6.94 -8.47 4.50
CA PRO A 154 8.24 -7.90 4.13
C PRO A 154 8.32 -7.61 2.63
N GLN A 155 9.13 -6.62 2.27
CA GLN A 155 9.47 -6.36 0.88
C GLN A 155 10.28 -7.54 0.32
N ASP A 156 9.82 -8.12 -0.79
CA ASP A 156 10.56 -9.17 -1.48
C ASP A 156 11.69 -8.56 -2.33
N THR A 157 12.92 -8.87 -1.93
CA THR A 157 14.14 -8.49 -2.68
C THR A 157 14.73 -9.65 -3.47
N THR A 158 14.04 -10.79 -3.51
CA THR A 158 14.50 -11.97 -4.24
C THR A 158 14.67 -11.64 -5.73
N GLY A 159 15.85 -11.93 -6.25
CA GLY A 159 16.14 -11.68 -7.65
C GLY A 159 16.55 -10.24 -7.98
N VAL A 160 16.58 -9.31 -7.02
CA VAL A 160 17.11 -7.96 -7.28
C VAL A 160 18.62 -8.03 -7.52
N SER A 161 19.09 -7.37 -8.56
CA SER A 161 20.52 -7.23 -8.89
C SER A 161 20.87 -5.79 -9.20
N SER A 162 22.16 -5.45 -9.13
CA SER A 162 22.62 -4.11 -9.51
C SER A 162 22.34 -3.75 -10.98
N TYR A 163 22.25 -4.74 -11.88
CA TYR A 163 21.80 -4.49 -13.25
C TYR A 163 20.35 -4.01 -13.29
N LEU A 164 19.45 -4.69 -12.58
CA LEU A 164 18.03 -4.30 -12.51
C LEU A 164 17.89 -2.88 -11.91
N ILE A 165 18.61 -2.61 -10.82
CA ILE A 165 18.61 -1.30 -10.17
C ILE A 165 19.08 -0.21 -11.16
N GLU A 166 20.20 -0.43 -11.87
CA GLU A 166 20.74 0.52 -12.83
C GLU A 166 19.75 0.83 -13.96
N VAL A 167 19.18 -0.19 -14.62
CA VAL A 167 18.24 0.04 -15.73
C VAL A 167 16.93 0.67 -15.26
N SER A 168 16.48 0.38 -14.01
CA SER A 168 15.30 0.99 -13.42
C SER A 168 15.52 2.47 -13.09
N ASN A 169 16.62 2.82 -12.41
CA ASN A 169 16.96 4.19 -12.04
C ASN A 169 17.16 5.10 -13.27
N ARG A 170 17.63 4.52 -14.38
CA ARG A 170 17.78 5.22 -15.67
C ARG A 170 16.48 5.25 -16.49
N GLY A 171 15.39 4.70 -16.00
CA GLY A 171 14.08 4.66 -16.67
C GLY A 171 14.06 3.84 -17.96
N LEU A 172 15.07 2.98 -18.20
CA LEU A 172 15.23 2.28 -19.47
C LEU A 172 14.12 1.24 -19.70
N ILE A 173 13.58 0.65 -18.64
CA ILE A 173 12.47 -0.32 -18.74
C ILE A 173 11.22 0.37 -19.30
N ILE A 174 10.87 1.52 -18.77
CA ILE A 174 9.70 2.31 -19.22
C ILE A 174 9.94 2.79 -20.65
N GLN A 175 11.12 3.35 -20.94
CA GLN A 175 11.47 3.85 -22.27
C GLN A 175 11.39 2.76 -23.35
N PHE A 176 11.95 1.59 -23.07
CA PHE A 176 11.89 0.46 -24.00
C PHE A 176 10.46 -0.03 -24.20
N SER A 177 9.71 -0.23 -23.12
CA SER A 177 8.35 -0.73 -23.18
C SER A 177 7.45 0.20 -23.98
N PHE A 178 7.58 1.51 -23.80
CA PHE A 178 6.86 2.49 -24.61
C PHE A 178 7.23 2.39 -26.09
N GLN A 179 8.53 2.39 -26.43
CA GLN A 179 9.00 2.29 -27.82
C GLN A 179 8.58 0.97 -28.47
N TYR A 180 8.63 -0.15 -27.71
CA TYR A 180 8.17 -1.45 -28.19
C TYR A 180 6.68 -1.44 -28.51
N THR A 181 5.86 -0.93 -27.61
CA THR A 181 4.42 -0.81 -27.80
C THR A 181 4.09 0.05 -29.00
N ASP A 182 4.76 1.19 -29.14
CA ASP A 182 4.49 2.11 -30.25
C ASP A 182 4.83 1.52 -31.60
N ARG A 183 5.99 0.88 -31.74
CA ARG A 183 6.42 0.20 -32.97
C ARG A 183 5.52 -0.96 -33.36
N ASN A 184 4.88 -1.62 -32.40
CA ASN A 184 4.03 -2.78 -32.60
C ASN A 184 2.53 -2.47 -32.42
N ARG A 185 2.15 -1.20 -32.38
CA ARG A 185 0.80 -0.74 -32.04
C ARG A 185 -0.29 -1.44 -32.81
N ALA A 186 -0.16 -1.53 -34.14
CA ALA A 186 -1.17 -2.18 -35.00
C ALA A 186 -1.45 -3.64 -34.62
N LYS A 187 -0.42 -4.36 -34.14
CA LYS A 187 -0.55 -5.75 -33.71
C LYS A 187 -1.04 -5.87 -32.28
N LEU A 188 -0.53 -5.01 -31.39
CA LEU A 188 -0.86 -5.05 -29.97
C LEU A 188 -2.29 -4.58 -29.71
N SER A 189 -2.84 -3.65 -30.50
CA SER A 189 -4.22 -3.18 -30.39
C SER A 189 -5.29 -4.25 -30.70
N ALA A 190 -4.89 -5.41 -31.26
CA ALA A 190 -5.79 -6.52 -31.49
C ALA A 190 -6.04 -7.41 -30.25
N PHE A 191 -5.29 -7.20 -29.15
CA PHE A 191 -5.50 -7.94 -27.91
C PHE A 191 -6.52 -7.24 -27.03
N GLU A 192 -7.49 -7.99 -26.51
CA GLU A 192 -8.57 -7.50 -25.65
C GLU A 192 -8.35 -7.85 -24.16
N ASN A 193 -7.44 -8.80 -23.87
CA ASN A 193 -7.15 -9.23 -22.49
C ASN A 193 -5.66 -9.48 -22.27
N GLU A 194 -5.24 -9.40 -21.01
CA GLU A 194 -3.85 -9.54 -20.62
C GLU A 194 -3.28 -10.96 -20.82
N GLN A 195 -4.10 -11.99 -20.73
CA GLN A 195 -3.63 -13.37 -20.81
C GLN A 195 -3.15 -13.72 -22.22
N ASP A 196 -3.91 -13.31 -23.24
CA ASP A 196 -3.54 -13.54 -24.63
C ASP A 196 -2.37 -12.66 -25.06
N LEU A 197 -2.34 -11.42 -24.58
CA LEU A 197 -1.20 -10.54 -24.77
C LEU A 197 0.07 -11.15 -24.15
N LEU A 198 0.01 -11.69 -22.93
CA LEU A 198 1.13 -12.36 -22.26
C LEU A 198 1.63 -13.58 -23.04
N LYS A 199 0.72 -14.45 -23.53
CA LYS A 199 1.08 -15.59 -24.38
C LYS A 199 1.85 -15.14 -25.63
N TYR A 200 1.44 -14.03 -26.22
CA TYR A 200 2.14 -13.41 -27.34
C TYR A 200 3.53 -12.90 -26.93
N LEU A 201 3.62 -12.05 -25.88
CA LEU A 201 4.87 -11.43 -25.44
C LEU A 201 5.94 -12.45 -25.06
N ARG A 202 5.58 -13.55 -24.41
CA ARG A 202 6.50 -14.64 -24.06
C ARG A 202 7.24 -15.25 -25.26
N ARG A 203 6.63 -15.19 -26.45
CA ARG A 203 7.24 -15.71 -27.71
C ARG A 203 8.11 -14.68 -28.42
N GLN A 204 8.13 -13.43 -27.98
CA GLN A 204 8.82 -12.34 -28.68
C GLN A 204 10.27 -12.12 -28.21
N GLY A 205 10.73 -12.82 -27.17
CA GLY A 205 12.08 -12.60 -26.62
C GLY A 205 12.31 -11.17 -26.12
N ILE A 206 11.30 -10.58 -25.48
CA ILE A 206 11.28 -9.18 -25.03
C ILE A 206 12.47 -8.83 -24.15
N VAL A 207 12.82 -9.70 -23.19
CA VAL A 207 13.93 -9.46 -22.27
C VAL A 207 15.26 -9.33 -23.04
N GLU A 208 15.50 -10.17 -24.05
CA GLU A 208 16.72 -10.11 -24.84
C GLU A 208 16.76 -8.86 -25.74
N GLN A 209 15.62 -8.45 -26.27
CA GLN A 209 15.51 -7.19 -27.01
C GLN A 209 15.81 -5.99 -26.09
N PHE A 210 15.29 -6.03 -24.87
CA PHE A 210 15.56 -5.02 -23.85
C PHE A 210 17.04 -4.96 -23.46
N ILE A 211 17.71 -6.10 -23.27
CA ILE A 211 19.12 -6.15 -22.92
C ILE A 211 19.98 -5.47 -24.01
N ARG A 212 19.69 -5.74 -25.30
CA ARG A 212 20.37 -5.06 -26.42
C ARG A 212 20.08 -3.55 -26.43
N PHE A 213 18.86 -3.15 -26.14
CA PHE A 213 18.51 -1.74 -26.01
C PHE A 213 19.27 -1.07 -24.84
N ALA A 214 19.31 -1.70 -23.66
CA ALA A 214 20.05 -1.19 -22.52
C ALA A 214 21.56 -1.06 -22.80
N ASP A 215 22.17 -2.03 -23.49
CA ASP A 215 23.58 -1.95 -23.91
C ASP A 215 23.83 -0.79 -24.87
N SER A 216 22.92 -0.52 -25.82
CA SER A 216 22.99 0.65 -26.71
C SER A 216 22.87 1.99 -25.97
N LYS A 217 22.27 1.97 -24.77
CA LYS A 217 22.16 3.12 -23.86
C LYS A 217 23.32 3.19 -22.83
N GLY A 218 24.33 2.34 -22.99
CA GLY A 218 25.54 2.36 -22.14
C GLY A 218 25.45 1.49 -20.88
N VAL A 219 24.37 0.73 -20.67
CA VAL A 219 24.31 -0.28 -19.59
C VAL A 219 24.76 -1.62 -20.13
N LYS A 220 26.03 -1.94 -19.91
CA LYS A 220 26.66 -3.14 -20.42
C LYS A 220 26.01 -4.43 -19.94
N ARG A 221 25.92 -5.41 -20.86
CA ARG A 221 25.39 -6.75 -20.56
C ARG A 221 26.19 -7.42 -19.46
N ARG A 222 25.50 -7.96 -18.44
CA ARG A 222 26.06 -8.69 -17.28
C ARG A 222 25.24 -9.96 -17.04
N ASN A 223 25.63 -11.05 -17.70
CA ASN A 223 24.81 -12.27 -17.77
C ASN A 223 24.38 -12.81 -16.42
N LEU A 224 25.27 -12.91 -15.41
CA LEU A 224 24.92 -13.40 -14.08
C LEU A 224 23.86 -12.53 -13.37
N LEU A 225 24.01 -11.22 -13.45
CA LEU A 225 23.08 -10.28 -12.84
C LEU A 225 21.73 -10.27 -13.55
N ILE A 226 21.75 -10.34 -14.87
CA ILE A 226 20.54 -10.46 -15.71
C ILE A 226 19.81 -11.76 -15.39
N HIS A 227 20.52 -12.88 -15.32
CA HIS A 227 19.93 -14.18 -14.96
C HIS A 227 19.26 -14.14 -13.59
N ARG A 228 19.93 -13.54 -12.59
CA ARG A 228 19.38 -13.33 -11.26
C ARG A 228 18.07 -12.53 -11.28
N SER A 229 17.99 -11.50 -12.11
CA SER A 229 16.82 -10.60 -12.18
C SER A 229 15.86 -10.91 -13.31
N TYR A 230 16.04 -12.03 -14.02
CA TYR A 230 15.30 -12.30 -15.26
C TYR A 230 13.79 -12.20 -15.07
N LYS A 231 13.25 -12.83 -14.02
CA LYS A 231 11.81 -12.81 -13.73
C LYS A 231 11.29 -11.42 -13.41
N LEU A 232 12.09 -10.60 -12.71
CA LEU A 232 11.72 -9.22 -12.39
C LEU A 232 11.78 -8.31 -13.61
N LEU A 233 12.80 -8.49 -14.48
CA LEU A 233 12.88 -7.79 -15.76
C LEU A 233 11.68 -8.13 -16.64
N GLU A 234 11.36 -9.42 -16.79
CA GLU A 234 10.21 -9.90 -17.56
C GLU A 234 8.91 -9.30 -17.02
N ARG A 235 8.67 -9.41 -15.71
CA ARG A 235 7.48 -8.84 -15.05
C ARG A 235 7.33 -7.34 -15.31
N ASN A 236 8.41 -6.58 -15.15
CA ASN A 236 8.38 -5.13 -15.33
C ASN A 236 8.15 -4.75 -16.80
N LEU A 237 8.82 -5.41 -17.74
CA LEU A 237 8.66 -5.17 -19.16
C LEU A 237 7.24 -5.51 -19.64
N TYR A 238 6.75 -6.69 -19.29
CA TYR A 238 5.41 -7.13 -19.68
C TYR A 238 4.34 -6.24 -19.02
N GLY A 239 4.50 -5.91 -17.74
CA GLY A 239 3.58 -5.00 -17.04
C GLY A 239 3.47 -3.64 -17.74
N ASN A 240 4.59 -3.02 -18.09
CA ASN A 240 4.56 -1.74 -18.80
C ASN A 240 3.94 -1.86 -20.22
N ILE A 241 4.20 -2.95 -20.94
CA ILE A 241 3.59 -3.18 -22.26
C ILE A 241 2.07 -3.40 -22.12
N ILE A 242 1.63 -4.18 -21.12
CA ILE A 242 0.21 -4.38 -20.79
C ILE A 242 -0.44 -3.03 -20.45
N TYR A 243 0.20 -2.21 -19.60
CA TYR A 243 -0.29 -0.87 -19.28
C TYR A 243 -0.50 -0.01 -20.53
N ASN A 244 0.52 0.01 -21.40
CA ASN A 244 0.49 0.84 -22.62
C ASN A 244 -0.53 0.33 -23.68
N THR A 245 -0.90 -0.96 -23.63
CA THR A 245 -1.79 -1.60 -24.59
C THR A 245 -3.24 -1.69 -24.11
N LEU A 246 -3.45 -2.18 -22.88
CA LEU A 246 -4.74 -2.52 -22.30
C LEU A 246 -5.16 -1.60 -21.16
N GLY A 247 -4.27 -0.71 -20.72
CA GLY A 247 -4.53 0.27 -19.66
C GLY A 247 -4.28 -0.22 -18.24
N LYS A 248 -4.65 0.63 -17.28
CA LYS A 248 -4.33 0.49 -15.86
C LYS A 248 -4.92 -0.78 -15.24
N GLU A 249 -6.15 -1.11 -15.55
CA GLU A 249 -6.83 -2.24 -14.91
C GLU A 249 -6.16 -3.58 -15.23
N ALA A 250 -5.83 -3.82 -16.50
CA ALA A 250 -5.12 -5.03 -16.94
C ALA A 250 -3.72 -5.11 -16.29
N TYR A 251 -3.02 -3.98 -16.20
CA TYR A 251 -1.74 -3.88 -15.50
C TYR A 251 -1.86 -4.29 -14.03
N ILE A 252 -2.85 -3.76 -13.31
CA ILE A 252 -3.05 -4.07 -11.89
C ILE A 252 -3.36 -5.56 -11.70
N ARG A 253 -4.24 -6.15 -12.52
CA ARG A 253 -4.49 -7.60 -12.47
C ARG A 253 -3.19 -8.39 -12.62
N TYR A 254 -2.39 -8.05 -13.62
CA TYR A 254 -1.12 -8.73 -13.90
C TYR A 254 -0.12 -8.64 -12.75
N ILE A 255 0.11 -7.45 -12.17
CA ILE A 255 1.09 -7.31 -11.10
C ILE A 255 0.62 -7.95 -9.78
N ASN A 256 -0.68 -7.94 -9.50
CA ASN A 256 -1.26 -8.50 -8.28
C ASN A 256 -1.14 -10.03 -8.21
N GLU A 257 -1.09 -10.74 -9.34
CA GLU A 257 -0.89 -12.20 -9.36
C GLU A 257 0.36 -12.65 -8.59
N SER A 258 1.40 -11.84 -8.57
CA SER A 258 2.66 -12.16 -7.91
C SER A 258 2.91 -11.35 -6.61
N ASP A 259 2.05 -10.41 -6.27
CA ASP A 259 2.23 -9.54 -5.10
C ASP A 259 2.00 -10.31 -3.79
N ALA A 260 3.01 -10.31 -2.91
CA ALA A 260 2.95 -11.03 -1.64
C ALA A 260 1.92 -10.42 -0.67
N THR A 261 1.72 -9.10 -0.71
CA THR A 261 0.77 -8.40 0.15
C THR A 261 -0.67 -8.72 -0.26
N VAL A 262 -0.93 -8.76 -1.57
CA VAL A 262 -2.24 -9.17 -2.12
C VAL A 262 -2.53 -10.63 -1.77
N LYS A 263 -1.57 -11.54 -1.95
CA LYS A 263 -1.72 -12.95 -1.57
C LYS A 263 -2.04 -13.12 -0.09
N LYS A 264 -1.35 -12.37 0.76
CA LYS A 264 -1.61 -12.40 2.22
C LYS A 264 -3.00 -11.89 2.57
N ALA A 265 -3.45 -10.85 1.89
CA ALA A 265 -4.81 -10.32 2.09
C ALA A 265 -5.89 -11.33 1.67
N LEU A 266 -5.70 -12.01 0.54
CA LEU A 266 -6.62 -13.07 0.08
C LEU A 266 -6.67 -14.22 1.09
N GLU A 267 -5.51 -14.68 1.59
CA GLU A 267 -5.43 -15.72 2.63
C GLU A 267 -6.24 -15.35 3.89
N ILE A 268 -6.13 -14.09 4.35
CA ILE A 268 -6.87 -13.58 5.52
C ILE A 268 -8.37 -13.57 5.25
N LEU A 269 -8.79 -13.14 4.06
CA LEU A 269 -10.20 -13.13 3.66
C LEU A 269 -10.77 -14.55 3.56
N GLU A 270 -10.05 -15.47 2.92
CA GLU A 270 -10.46 -16.88 2.77
C GLU A 270 -10.60 -17.61 4.12
N ARG A 271 -9.76 -17.25 5.11
CA ARG A 271 -9.84 -17.80 6.47
C ARG A 271 -10.93 -17.13 7.34
N GLY A 272 -11.59 -16.10 6.85
CA GLY A 272 -12.55 -15.32 7.64
C GLY A 272 -11.92 -14.49 8.77
N GLU A 273 -10.64 -14.14 8.65
CA GLU A 273 -9.85 -13.44 9.69
C GLU A 273 -9.75 -11.94 9.43
N ALA A 274 -10.56 -11.38 8.53
CA ALA A 274 -10.53 -9.97 8.17
C ALA A 274 -10.95 -9.01 9.30
N PHE A 275 -11.72 -9.51 10.29
CA PHE A 275 -12.10 -8.72 11.44
C PHE A 275 -11.13 -8.95 12.60
N PRO A 276 -10.51 -7.88 13.13
CA PRO A 276 -9.62 -7.98 14.28
C PRO A 276 -10.33 -8.55 15.50
N LYS A 277 -9.59 -9.31 16.31
CA LYS A 277 -10.09 -9.89 17.57
C LYS A 277 -9.54 -9.08 18.74
N ALA A 278 -10.30 -8.98 19.84
CA ALA A 278 -9.80 -8.38 21.08
C ALA A 278 -8.56 -9.13 21.57
N LEU A 279 -7.58 -8.40 22.11
CA LEU A 279 -6.50 -9.04 22.87
C LEU A 279 -7.12 -9.68 24.11
N LEU A 280 -6.99 -10.99 24.24
CA LEU A 280 -7.25 -11.66 25.50
C LEU A 280 -6.25 -11.11 26.50
N GLN A 281 -6.73 -10.48 27.56
CA GLN A 281 -5.87 -10.10 28.70
C GLN A 281 -5.34 -11.40 29.30
N THR A 282 -4.09 -11.73 29.04
CA THR A 282 -3.37 -12.80 29.74
C THR A 282 -3.18 -12.35 31.18
N GLY A 283 -4.06 -12.74 32.07
CA GLY A 283 -3.92 -12.56 33.51
C GLY A 283 -5.10 -11.92 34.22
N GLN A 284 -6.29 -12.50 34.12
CA GLN A 284 -7.27 -12.53 35.20
C GLN A 284 -8.17 -13.75 35.04
N GLU A 285 -8.28 -14.48 36.12
CA GLU A 285 -8.91 -15.76 36.33
C GLU A 285 -10.34 -15.86 35.83
N GLU A 286 -10.69 -17.07 35.38
CA GLU A 286 -12.05 -17.58 35.21
C GLU A 286 -12.85 -17.39 36.50
N GLU A 287 -13.57 -16.28 36.62
CA GLU A 287 -14.76 -16.25 37.52
C GLU A 287 -15.82 -15.30 36.94
N ASN A 288 -17.02 -15.93 36.77
CA ASN A 288 -18.32 -15.30 36.52
C ASN A 288 -18.63 -14.73 35.11
N ILE A 289 -18.94 -15.62 34.16
CA ILE A 289 -19.95 -15.31 33.14
C ILE A 289 -21.02 -16.43 33.17
N ASN A 290 -21.87 -16.40 34.18
CA ASN A 290 -23.22 -16.93 34.09
C ASN A 290 -24.18 -15.74 33.94
N GLY A 291 -24.79 -15.64 32.76
CA GLY A 291 -25.96 -14.82 32.51
C GLY A 291 -25.74 -13.50 31.79
N LYS A 292 -25.74 -13.53 30.45
CA LYS A 292 -26.64 -12.77 29.57
C LYS A 292 -26.24 -12.87 28.11
N GLU A 293 -27.21 -13.42 27.37
CA GLU A 293 -27.39 -13.26 25.92
C GLU A 293 -26.30 -13.79 24.96
N LYS A 294 -26.50 -15.02 24.55
CA LYS A 294 -26.05 -15.61 23.28
C LYS A 294 -26.56 -14.74 22.12
N ARG A 295 -25.75 -13.85 21.58
CA ARG A 295 -25.91 -13.42 20.19
C ARG A 295 -25.08 -14.36 19.33
N THR A 296 -25.77 -15.29 18.70
CA THR A 296 -25.27 -16.25 17.72
C THR A 296 -24.55 -15.51 16.61
N ALA A 297 -23.24 -15.69 16.53
CA ALA A 297 -22.47 -15.43 15.32
C ALA A 297 -22.89 -16.50 14.29
N GLN A 298 -23.72 -16.09 13.35
CA GLN A 298 -24.06 -16.93 12.20
C GLN A 298 -22.85 -16.97 11.28
N ALA A 299 -22.22 -18.13 11.20
CA ALA A 299 -21.17 -18.39 10.21
C ALA A 299 -21.79 -18.28 8.81
N TYR A 300 -21.37 -17.28 8.04
CA TYR A 300 -21.70 -17.20 6.63
C TYR A 300 -20.74 -18.11 5.86
N SER A 301 -21.27 -19.19 5.32
CA SER A 301 -20.57 -19.99 4.31
C SER A 301 -20.52 -19.19 3.00
N PHE A 302 -19.32 -18.82 2.56
CA PHE A 302 -19.09 -18.27 1.24
C PHE A 302 -19.15 -19.41 0.22
N THR A 303 -20.24 -19.48 -0.53
CA THR A 303 -20.34 -20.20 -1.80
C THR A 303 -20.63 -19.17 -2.88
N GLU A 304 -19.64 -18.35 -3.27
CA GLU A 304 -19.75 -17.51 -4.46
C GLU A 304 -18.36 -17.36 -5.13
N ASP A 305 -18.41 -17.38 -6.44
CA ASP A 305 -17.38 -17.37 -7.46
C ASP A 305 -16.17 -16.46 -7.13
N PRO A 306 -14.92 -16.98 -7.13
CA PRO A 306 -13.70 -16.19 -6.92
C PRO A 306 -13.51 -15.01 -7.87
N SER A 307 -14.18 -15.00 -9.04
CA SER A 307 -14.13 -13.88 -9.98
C SER A 307 -14.77 -12.58 -9.46
N GLN A 308 -15.59 -12.64 -8.44
CA GLN A 308 -16.21 -11.44 -7.83
C GLN A 308 -15.29 -10.75 -6.81
N ILE A 309 -14.29 -11.41 -6.28
CA ILE A 309 -13.34 -10.85 -5.31
C ILE A 309 -12.49 -9.73 -5.96
N TYR A 310 -12.24 -9.81 -7.26
CA TYR A 310 -11.43 -8.83 -7.99
C TYR A 310 -12.13 -7.48 -8.26
N ARG A 311 -13.45 -7.38 -8.08
CA ARG A 311 -14.20 -6.13 -8.36
C ARG A 311 -13.97 -5.02 -7.33
N TYR A 312 -13.41 -5.30 -6.16
CA TYR A 312 -13.28 -4.34 -5.06
C TYR A 312 -11.85 -3.88 -4.75
N ALA A 313 -10.83 -4.38 -5.49
CA ALA A 313 -9.44 -3.97 -5.31
C ALA A 313 -9.05 -2.69 -6.10
N SER A 314 -9.99 -2.02 -6.75
CA SER A 314 -9.73 -0.91 -7.68
C SER A 314 -10.12 0.46 -7.15
N ILE A 315 -9.92 0.76 -5.86
CA ILE A 315 -10.08 2.14 -5.37
C ILE A 315 -8.89 2.46 -4.46
N CYS A 316 -7.79 2.83 -5.05
CA CYS A 316 -6.82 3.83 -4.58
C CYS A 316 -5.89 4.22 -5.74
#